data_9eb8d7f3f6902405ab0b8a60f0af40f3
#
_entry.id   9eb8d7f3f6902405ab0b8a60f0af40f3
#
_cell.length_a   1.000
_cell.length_b   1.000
_cell.length_c   1.000
_cell.angle_alpha   90.00
_cell.angle_beta   90.00
_cell.angle_gamma   90.00
#
_symmetry.space_group_name_H-M   'P 1'
#
loop_
_entity.id
_entity.type
_entity.pdbx_description
1 polymer ?
#
loop_
_entity_poly.entity_id
_entity_poly.type
_entity_poly.pdbx_seq_one_letter_code
_entity_poly.pdbx_strand_id
1 'polypeptide(L)'
;RLTALVDCDDIHCLMIGASGVGKTAYFLYPNIEYTCASGMSFFASDTKGDLARNYGTIARDCYGYQVSVVDLRNPTKSDGYNLLTLINHYMDVCRREPTNLAARAKAEKYAKILSKTIINPDGENFAQNQYFYDAAEGVLTAVTLLLAEYLPPKRIHGELRERRERRHIVSVFKLVQELLAPSILPGKNEFQLLMDRLPEEHKAKWFSGSALTAAEQSMASVMSTVLSRLNTFLDSELEQVLCFDSTIDAESFAAKKSSIFQILPEEDQTKNFLAGLMIQTLSRELFSVADEHDGKLPCRAMSLS
;
A
#
# COMPACT_ATOMS: atom_id res chain seq x y z
N ARG A 1 -8.43 -43.43 7.68
CA ARG A 1 -7.35 -42.73 6.94
C ARG A 1 -8.00 -41.52 6.28
N LEU A 2 -7.61 -40.32 6.70
CA LEU A 2 -8.07 -39.09 6.06
C LEU A 2 -7.23 -38.90 4.78
N THR A 3 -7.92 -38.69 3.67
CA THR A 3 -7.27 -38.38 2.37
C THR A 3 -7.66 -36.93 2.02
N ALA A 4 -6.68 -36.08 1.82
CA ALA A 4 -6.89 -34.73 1.30
C ALA A 4 -6.57 -34.73 -0.21
N LEU A 5 -7.45 -34.11 -0.99
CA LEU A 5 -7.20 -33.78 -2.39
C LEU A 5 -6.68 -32.36 -2.43
N VAL A 6 -5.53 -32.14 -3.04
CA VAL A 6 -4.88 -30.84 -3.14
C VAL A 6 -4.70 -30.52 -4.60
N ASP A 7 -5.12 -29.33 -5.02
CA ASP A 7 -4.79 -28.78 -6.30
C ASP A 7 -3.39 -28.16 -6.22
N CYS A 8 -2.50 -28.53 -7.13
CA CYS A 8 -1.11 -28.05 -7.18
C CYS A 8 -0.89 -26.95 -8.21
N ASP A 9 -1.92 -26.61 -8.99
CA ASP A 9 -1.84 -25.57 -10.01
C ASP A 9 -2.05 -24.17 -9.41
N ASP A 10 -1.54 -23.16 -10.11
CA ASP A 10 -1.76 -21.74 -9.72
C ASP A 10 -3.08 -21.27 -10.33
N ILE A 11 -4.20 -21.63 -9.69
CA ILE A 11 -5.55 -21.32 -10.15
C ILE A 11 -6.33 -20.43 -9.19
N HIS A 12 -7.25 -19.67 -9.75
CA HIS A 12 -8.26 -18.94 -8.97
C HIS A 12 -9.47 -19.83 -8.75
N CYS A 13 -10.00 -19.86 -7.52
CA CYS A 13 -11.19 -20.61 -7.16
C CYS A 13 -12.26 -19.66 -6.62
N LEU A 14 -13.47 -19.72 -7.18
CA LEU A 14 -14.65 -19.02 -6.69
C LEU A 14 -15.62 -20.02 -6.11
N MET A 15 -15.91 -19.90 -4.79
CA MET A 15 -16.90 -20.71 -4.11
C MET A 15 -18.20 -19.94 -3.90
N ILE A 16 -19.28 -20.41 -4.53
CA ILE A 16 -20.61 -19.83 -4.41
C ILE A 16 -21.49 -20.77 -3.60
N GLY A 17 -22.23 -20.21 -2.65
CA GLY A 17 -23.19 -20.97 -1.83
C GLY A 17 -24.00 -20.06 -0.92
N ALA A 18 -25.20 -20.48 -0.55
CA ALA A 18 -26.07 -19.76 0.35
C ALA A 18 -25.42 -19.52 1.74
N SER A 19 -25.96 -18.59 2.52
CA SER A 19 -25.54 -18.41 3.90
C SER A 19 -25.81 -19.67 4.73
N GLY A 20 -24.91 -20.04 5.64
CA GLY A 20 -25.07 -21.18 6.53
C GLY A 20 -24.75 -22.57 5.93
N VAL A 21 -24.42 -22.70 4.64
CA VAL A 21 -24.07 -24.01 4.04
C VAL A 21 -22.67 -24.51 4.42
N GLY A 22 -21.93 -23.77 5.25
CA GLY A 22 -20.64 -24.21 5.77
C GLY A 22 -19.43 -23.85 4.92
N LYS A 23 -19.52 -22.85 4.04
CA LYS A 23 -18.37 -22.39 3.21
C LYS A 23 -17.10 -22.16 4.06
N THR A 24 -17.22 -21.45 5.15
CA THR A 24 -16.10 -21.17 6.05
C THR A 24 -15.54 -22.44 6.67
N ALA A 25 -16.42 -23.31 7.21
CA ALA A 25 -16.01 -24.50 7.94
C ALA A 25 -15.42 -25.60 7.04
N TYR A 26 -15.99 -25.81 5.84
CA TYR A 26 -15.60 -26.90 4.96
C TYR A 26 -14.63 -26.51 3.84
N PHE A 27 -14.47 -25.20 3.60
CA PHE A 27 -13.56 -24.72 2.56
C PHE A 27 -12.47 -23.79 3.11
N LEU A 28 -12.84 -22.68 3.73
CA LEU A 28 -11.83 -21.69 4.17
C LEU A 28 -10.90 -22.25 5.24
N TYR A 29 -11.42 -22.84 6.31
CA TYR A 29 -10.58 -23.37 7.38
C TYR A 29 -9.63 -24.47 6.92
N PRO A 30 -10.06 -25.49 6.14
CA PRO A 30 -9.13 -26.49 5.62
C PRO A 30 -8.06 -25.90 4.69
N ASN A 31 -8.41 -24.87 3.89
CA ASN A 31 -7.42 -24.21 3.02
C ASN A 31 -6.41 -23.37 3.82
N ILE A 32 -6.85 -22.66 4.88
CA ILE A 32 -5.92 -21.93 5.76
C ILE A 32 -4.99 -22.91 6.47
N GLU A 33 -5.52 -24.03 6.99
CA GLU A 33 -4.73 -25.08 7.63
C GLU A 33 -3.70 -25.68 6.67
N TYR A 34 -4.12 -25.98 5.45
CA TYR A 34 -3.21 -26.46 4.40
C TYR A 34 -2.14 -25.41 4.06
N THR A 35 -2.53 -24.14 3.93
CA THR A 35 -1.61 -23.02 3.63
C THR A 35 -0.56 -22.90 4.75
N CYS A 36 -1.00 -22.95 6.01
CA CYS A 36 -0.09 -22.94 7.16
C CYS A 36 0.86 -24.14 7.17
N ALA A 37 0.34 -25.35 6.94
CA ALA A 37 1.14 -26.57 6.95
C ALA A 37 2.16 -26.62 5.79
N SER A 38 1.79 -26.08 4.63
CA SER A 38 2.68 -26.00 3.46
C SER A 38 3.68 -24.84 3.50
N GLY A 39 3.52 -23.90 4.45
CA GLY A 39 4.42 -22.76 4.64
C GLY A 39 4.23 -21.63 3.61
N MET A 40 3.09 -21.58 2.93
CA MET A 40 2.75 -20.47 2.03
C MET A 40 2.38 -19.24 2.83
N SER A 41 2.80 -18.05 2.39
CA SER A 41 2.28 -16.79 2.93
C SER A 41 0.84 -16.57 2.47
N PHE A 42 0.00 -15.97 3.30
CA PHE A 42 -1.37 -15.73 2.90
C PHE A 42 -1.95 -14.40 3.39
N PHE A 43 -2.84 -13.87 2.56
CA PHE A 43 -3.71 -12.74 2.89
C PHE A 43 -5.14 -13.27 3.00
N ALA A 44 -5.80 -13.01 4.12
CA ALA A 44 -7.16 -13.46 4.35
C ALA A 44 -8.04 -12.30 4.80
N SER A 45 -9.15 -12.06 4.09
CA SER A 45 -10.12 -11.04 4.48
C SER A 45 -11.44 -11.66 4.87
N ASP A 46 -12.05 -11.16 5.94
CA ASP A 46 -13.39 -11.52 6.37
C ASP A 46 -14.09 -10.36 7.09
N THR A 47 -15.42 -10.40 7.13
CA THR A 47 -16.23 -9.36 7.77
C THR A 47 -16.47 -9.61 9.26
N LYS A 48 -16.27 -10.82 9.75
CA LYS A 48 -16.55 -11.23 11.13
C LYS A 48 -15.33 -11.23 12.04
N GLY A 49 -14.13 -11.30 11.45
CA GLY A 49 -12.88 -11.46 12.19
C GLY A 49 -12.67 -12.87 12.73
N ASP A 50 -13.47 -13.84 12.27
CA ASP A 50 -13.39 -15.23 12.73
C ASP A 50 -12.10 -15.91 12.25
N LEU A 51 -11.61 -15.57 11.05
CA LEU A 51 -10.37 -16.12 10.52
C LEU A 51 -9.18 -15.70 11.38
N ALA A 52 -9.07 -14.42 11.68
CA ALA A 52 -8.00 -13.90 12.56
C ALA A 52 -8.07 -14.49 13.97
N ARG A 53 -9.27 -14.58 14.55
CA ARG A 53 -9.48 -15.10 15.90
C ARG A 53 -9.14 -16.57 16.02
N ASN A 54 -9.54 -17.37 15.04
CA ASN A 54 -9.39 -18.83 15.10
C ASN A 54 -8.02 -19.29 14.62
N TYR A 55 -7.42 -18.61 13.63
CA TYR A 55 -6.17 -19.06 13.02
C TYR A 55 -4.97 -18.16 13.29
N GLY A 56 -5.13 -16.92 13.74
CA GLY A 56 -4.01 -16.03 14.00
C GLY A 56 -3.00 -16.59 15.02
N THR A 57 -3.51 -17.13 16.14
CA THR A 57 -2.68 -17.77 17.17
C THR A 57 -2.10 -19.09 16.66
N ILE A 58 -2.89 -19.92 15.97
CA ILE A 58 -2.43 -21.19 15.40
C ILE A 58 -1.30 -20.95 14.40
N ALA A 59 -1.46 -20.01 13.47
CA ALA A 59 -0.45 -19.68 12.48
C ALA A 59 0.86 -19.24 13.15
N ARG A 60 0.77 -18.37 14.18
CA ARG A 60 1.94 -17.86 14.90
C ARG A 60 2.60 -18.94 15.74
N ASP A 61 1.85 -19.60 16.64
CA ASP A 61 2.39 -20.42 17.72
C ASP A 61 2.67 -21.86 17.27
N CYS A 62 1.88 -22.39 16.32
CA CYS A 62 2.05 -23.77 15.83
C CYS A 62 2.89 -23.84 14.55
N TYR A 63 2.79 -22.84 13.67
CA TYR A 63 3.45 -22.87 12.36
C TYR A 63 4.58 -21.84 12.20
N GLY A 64 4.75 -20.94 13.17
CA GLY A 64 5.85 -19.96 13.20
C GLY A 64 5.69 -18.81 12.21
N TYR A 65 4.43 -18.42 11.92
CA TYR A 65 4.13 -17.29 11.03
C TYR A 65 4.36 -15.94 11.72
N GLN A 66 4.81 -14.98 10.96
CA GLN A 66 4.62 -13.58 11.29
C GLN A 66 3.14 -13.23 10.97
N VAL A 67 2.40 -12.76 11.97
CA VAL A 67 0.97 -12.49 11.85
C VAL A 67 0.72 -10.99 12.00
N SER A 68 -0.03 -10.42 11.07
CA SER A 68 -0.57 -9.07 11.16
C SER A 68 -2.09 -9.10 11.03
N VAL A 69 -2.77 -8.31 11.86
CA VAL A 69 -4.23 -8.18 11.86
C VAL A 69 -4.60 -6.74 11.61
N VAL A 70 -5.07 -6.46 10.40
CA VAL A 70 -5.56 -5.14 10.00
C VAL A 70 -7.07 -5.08 10.18
N ASP A 71 -7.49 -4.52 11.30
CA ASP A 71 -8.92 -4.44 11.66
C ASP A 71 -9.49 -3.07 11.29
N LEU A 72 -10.12 -2.98 10.11
CA LEU A 72 -10.80 -1.77 9.63
C LEU A 72 -12.16 -1.54 10.32
N ARG A 73 -12.66 -2.53 11.04
CA ARG A 73 -13.88 -2.40 11.84
C ARG A 73 -13.59 -1.77 13.21
N ASN A 74 -12.42 -2.08 13.79
CA ASN A 74 -11.94 -1.51 15.04
C ASN A 74 -10.50 -0.97 14.88
N PRO A 75 -10.30 0.14 14.16
CA PRO A 75 -8.97 0.64 13.79
C PRO A 75 -8.04 0.89 14.97
N THR A 76 -8.58 1.24 16.15
CA THR A 76 -7.79 1.47 17.38
C THR A 76 -7.12 0.22 17.94
N LYS A 77 -7.55 -0.97 17.52
CA LYS A 77 -6.98 -2.27 17.91
C LYS A 77 -6.22 -2.95 16.78
N SER A 78 -6.16 -2.29 15.63
CA SER A 78 -5.50 -2.78 14.42
C SER A 78 -3.99 -2.69 14.53
N ASP A 79 -3.29 -3.60 13.85
CA ASP A 79 -1.91 -3.36 13.45
C ASP A 79 -1.85 -2.23 12.43
N GLY A 80 -0.69 -1.54 12.38
CA GLY A 80 -0.44 -0.50 11.39
C GLY A 80 -0.29 -1.09 9.97
N TYR A 81 -0.75 -0.32 9.00
CA TYR A 81 -0.53 -0.60 7.59
C TYR A 81 -0.24 0.69 6.83
N ASN A 82 1.01 1.10 6.86
CA ASN A 82 1.47 2.30 6.16
C ASN A 82 1.77 1.97 4.69
N LEU A 83 1.01 2.57 3.79
CA LEU A 83 1.17 2.38 2.34
C LEU A 83 2.55 2.83 1.81
N LEU A 84 3.30 3.63 2.57
CA LEU A 84 4.62 4.12 2.21
C LEU A 84 5.76 3.28 2.82
N THR A 85 5.50 2.15 3.46
CA THR A 85 6.53 1.38 4.21
C THR A 85 7.76 1.07 3.37
N LEU A 86 7.60 0.48 2.19
CA LEU A 86 8.74 0.13 1.32
C LEU A 86 9.42 1.38 0.74
N ILE A 87 8.65 2.40 0.37
CA ILE A 87 9.20 3.67 -0.14
C ILE A 87 10.10 4.31 0.92
N ASN A 88 9.61 4.38 2.16
CA ASN A 88 10.35 4.93 3.30
C ASN A 88 11.59 4.11 3.61
N HIS A 89 11.47 2.78 3.58
CA HIS A 89 12.59 1.87 3.81
C HIS A 89 13.75 2.14 2.83
N TYR A 90 13.45 2.15 1.54
CA TYR A 90 14.47 2.35 0.52
C TYR A 90 15.01 3.79 0.48
N MET A 91 14.20 4.80 0.78
CA MET A 91 14.71 6.16 0.95
C MET A 91 15.61 6.31 2.17
N ASP A 92 15.36 5.56 3.24
CA ASP A 92 16.25 5.53 4.41
C ASP A 92 17.57 4.81 4.10
N VAL A 93 17.56 3.80 3.21
CA VAL A 93 18.79 3.22 2.66
C VAL A 93 19.56 4.25 1.85
N CYS A 94 18.89 4.97 0.92
CA CYS A 94 19.52 6.05 0.13
C CYS A 94 20.09 7.17 1.00
N ARG A 95 19.46 7.50 2.11
CA ARG A 95 19.96 8.53 3.05
C ARG A 95 21.24 8.09 3.74
N ARG A 96 21.39 6.81 4.01
CA ARG A 96 22.64 6.23 4.59
C ARG A 96 23.72 6.01 3.54
N GLU A 97 23.30 5.64 2.34
CA GLU A 97 24.15 5.28 1.20
C GLU A 97 23.70 6.07 -0.05
N PRO A 98 24.09 7.35 -0.21
CA PRO A 98 23.60 8.22 -1.30
C PRO A 98 23.93 7.71 -2.70
N THR A 99 24.93 6.85 -2.85
CA THR A 99 25.36 6.26 -4.14
C THR A 99 24.62 4.96 -4.47
N ASN A 100 23.73 4.47 -3.59
CA ASN A 100 22.99 3.25 -3.82
C ASN A 100 21.82 3.46 -4.79
N LEU A 101 22.14 3.39 -6.09
CA LEU A 101 21.16 3.56 -7.17
C LEU A 101 20.07 2.49 -7.17
N ALA A 102 20.39 1.27 -6.72
CA ALA A 102 19.40 0.19 -6.65
C ALA A 102 18.30 0.49 -5.63
N ALA A 103 18.68 0.97 -4.44
CA ALA A 103 17.70 1.37 -3.43
C ALA A 103 16.84 2.54 -3.93
N ARG A 104 17.44 3.52 -4.63
CA ARG A 104 16.69 4.63 -5.20
C ARG A 104 15.69 4.16 -6.26
N ALA A 105 16.10 3.28 -7.15
CA ALA A 105 15.22 2.71 -8.17
C ALA A 105 14.04 1.94 -7.56
N LYS A 106 14.26 1.20 -6.46
CA LYS A 106 13.19 0.53 -5.72
C LYS A 106 12.22 1.52 -5.07
N ALA A 107 12.70 2.57 -4.41
CA ALA A 107 11.83 3.61 -3.85
C ALA A 107 10.95 4.26 -4.94
N GLU A 108 11.53 4.59 -6.09
CA GLU A 108 10.82 5.15 -7.25
C GLU A 108 9.78 4.16 -7.81
N LYS A 109 10.13 2.88 -7.92
CA LYS A 109 9.23 1.80 -8.38
C LYS A 109 8.01 1.65 -7.47
N TYR A 110 8.22 1.55 -6.16
CA TYR A 110 7.13 1.42 -5.19
C TYR A 110 6.27 2.69 -5.10
N ALA A 111 6.86 3.88 -5.22
CA ALA A 111 6.10 5.12 -5.28
C ALA A 111 5.19 5.19 -6.52
N LYS A 112 5.66 4.72 -7.69
CA LYS A 112 4.82 4.59 -8.90
C LYS A 112 3.70 3.58 -8.73
N ILE A 113 3.98 2.41 -8.15
CA ILE A 113 2.97 1.38 -7.88
C ILE A 113 1.86 1.97 -7.01
N LEU A 114 2.21 2.61 -5.91
CA LEU A 114 1.26 3.23 -5.00
C LEU A 114 0.43 4.32 -5.71
N SER A 115 1.09 5.25 -6.38
CA SER A 115 0.41 6.36 -7.08
C SER A 115 -0.56 5.85 -8.14
N LYS A 116 -0.14 4.89 -8.95
CA LYS A 116 -0.99 4.26 -9.96
C LYS A 116 -2.20 3.57 -9.33
N THR A 117 -1.99 2.85 -8.22
CA THR A 117 -3.07 2.15 -7.53
C THR A 117 -4.09 3.12 -6.92
N ILE A 118 -3.65 4.28 -6.41
CA ILE A 118 -4.55 5.30 -5.84
C ILE A 118 -5.30 6.04 -6.95
N ILE A 119 -4.60 6.46 -7.99
CA ILE A 119 -5.20 7.31 -9.06
C ILE A 119 -6.09 6.48 -9.97
N ASN A 120 -5.65 5.28 -10.34
CA ASN A 120 -6.36 4.40 -11.27
C ASN A 120 -6.33 2.95 -10.77
N PRO A 121 -7.11 2.61 -9.73
CA PRO A 121 -7.13 1.27 -9.14
C PRO A 121 -7.52 0.19 -10.15
N ASP A 122 -8.53 0.45 -10.96
CA ASP A 122 -9.13 -0.54 -11.87
C ASP A 122 -8.41 -0.63 -13.23
N GLY A 123 -7.42 0.24 -13.48
CA GLY A 123 -6.70 0.29 -14.75
C GLY A 123 -7.58 0.76 -15.92
N GLU A 124 -8.61 1.56 -15.63
CA GLU A 124 -9.53 2.07 -16.62
C GLU A 124 -8.85 3.00 -17.61
N ASN A 125 -9.34 2.99 -18.84
CA ASN A 125 -8.94 3.97 -19.86
C ASN A 125 -9.91 5.15 -19.82
N PHE A 126 -9.43 6.31 -19.35
CA PHE A 126 -10.22 7.53 -19.21
C PHE A 126 -10.40 8.32 -20.52
N ALA A 127 -10.05 7.73 -21.65
CA ALA A 127 -10.19 8.34 -22.98
C ALA A 127 -9.64 9.78 -23.03
N GLN A 128 -10.48 10.79 -23.22
CA GLN A 128 -10.07 12.21 -23.34
C GLN A 128 -9.46 12.77 -22.04
N ASN A 129 -9.74 12.18 -20.88
CA ASN A 129 -9.22 12.62 -19.59
C ASN A 129 -7.93 11.91 -19.18
N GLN A 130 -7.42 10.97 -19.99
CA GLN A 130 -6.22 10.17 -19.66
C GLN A 130 -5.03 11.04 -19.24
N TYR A 131 -4.82 12.16 -19.93
CA TYR A 131 -3.73 13.10 -19.60
C TYR A 131 -3.78 13.59 -18.15
N PHE A 132 -4.97 13.92 -17.62
CA PHE A 132 -5.10 14.43 -16.24
C PHE A 132 -4.77 13.35 -15.20
N TYR A 133 -5.14 12.10 -15.47
CA TYR A 133 -4.84 10.98 -14.58
C TYR A 133 -3.35 10.61 -14.62
N ASP A 134 -2.74 10.57 -15.81
CA ASP A 134 -1.30 10.31 -15.95
C ASP A 134 -0.47 11.42 -15.28
N ALA A 135 -0.85 12.67 -15.44
CA ALA A 135 -0.22 13.80 -14.78
C ALA A 135 -0.41 13.75 -13.25
N ALA A 136 -1.60 13.32 -12.78
CA ALA A 136 -1.89 13.15 -11.36
C ALA A 136 -1.07 12.01 -10.74
N GLU A 137 -0.89 10.88 -11.45
CA GLU A 137 0.04 9.83 -11.01
C GLU A 137 1.47 10.36 -10.85
N GLY A 138 1.93 11.16 -11.81
CA GLY A 138 3.26 11.77 -11.79
C GLY A 138 3.45 12.71 -10.60
N VAL A 139 2.49 13.59 -10.35
CA VAL A 139 2.50 14.51 -9.20
C VAL A 139 2.48 13.76 -7.88
N LEU A 140 1.60 12.78 -7.75
CA LEU A 140 1.49 11.98 -6.52
C LEU A 140 2.79 11.21 -6.26
N THR A 141 3.40 10.63 -7.31
CA THR A 141 4.71 9.97 -7.22
C THR A 141 5.79 10.95 -6.75
N ALA A 142 5.85 12.14 -7.36
CA ALA A 142 6.83 13.17 -7.02
C ALA A 142 6.69 13.61 -5.56
N VAL A 143 5.48 13.93 -5.10
CA VAL A 143 5.23 14.41 -3.73
C VAL A 143 5.51 13.31 -2.70
N THR A 144 5.15 12.06 -3.01
CA THR A 144 5.43 10.90 -2.14
C THR A 144 6.94 10.70 -1.97
N LEU A 145 7.71 10.77 -3.06
CA LEU A 145 9.16 10.66 -3.02
C LEU A 145 9.80 11.81 -2.24
N LEU A 146 9.36 13.05 -2.47
CA LEU A 146 9.86 14.21 -1.72
C LEU A 146 9.59 14.07 -0.23
N LEU A 147 8.38 13.63 0.16
CA LEU A 147 8.06 13.40 1.55
C LEU A 147 9.00 12.34 2.17
N ALA A 148 9.22 11.24 1.49
CA ALA A 148 10.09 10.16 1.97
C ALA A 148 11.57 10.58 2.02
N GLU A 149 12.03 11.41 1.05
CA GLU A 149 13.43 11.85 0.95
C GLU A 149 13.79 12.92 1.98
N TYR A 150 12.94 13.94 2.12
CA TYR A 150 13.28 15.12 2.93
C TYR A 150 12.79 15.03 4.36
N LEU A 151 11.72 14.28 4.64
CA LEU A 151 11.25 14.08 6.01
C LEU A 151 12.00 12.90 6.65
N PRO A 152 12.85 13.15 7.68
CA PRO A 152 13.59 12.07 8.32
C PRO A 152 12.67 11.16 9.12
N PRO A 153 13.03 9.86 9.28
CA PRO A 153 12.32 8.97 10.16
C PRO A 153 12.31 9.52 11.59
N LYS A 154 11.19 9.35 12.28
CA LYS A 154 11.09 9.78 13.68
C LYS A 154 11.92 8.82 14.55
N ARG A 155 13.19 9.16 14.80
CA ARG A 155 14.00 8.51 15.83
C ARG A 155 13.74 9.22 17.15
N ILE A 156 13.03 8.59 18.04
CA ILE A 156 13.00 8.97 19.44
C ILE A 156 14.08 8.12 20.14
N HIS A 157 14.96 8.78 20.88
CA HIS A 157 16.07 8.18 21.63
C HIS A 157 15.69 6.84 22.25
N GLY A 158 16.11 5.73 21.61
CA GLY A 158 16.19 4.39 22.20
C GLY A 158 14.91 3.67 22.60
N GLU A 159 13.75 4.32 22.68
CA GLU A 159 12.48 3.70 23.06
C GLU A 159 11.40 3.88 21.99
N LEU A 160 10.84 2.77 21.54
CA LEU A 160 9.70 2.64 20.62
C LEU A 160 8.37 3.13 21.26
N ARG A 161 8.31 4.35 21.78
CA ARG A 161 7.10 4.84 22.46
C ARG A 161 6.03 5.39 21.53
N GLU A 162 6.37 5.74 20.29
CA GLU A 162 5.38 6.12 19.28
C GLU A 162 5.67 5.39 17.98
N ARG A 163 4.89 4.37 17.68
CA ARG A 163 4.91 3.64 16.40
C ARG A 163 4.43 4.49 15.21
N ARG A 164 4.02 5.74 15.42
CA ARG A 164 3.50 6.61 14.39
C ARG A 164 4.63 7.12 13.50
N GLU A 165 4.62 6.73 12.24
CA GLU A 165 5.52 7.27 11.21
C GLU A 165 4.98 8.65 10.77
N ARG A 166 5.87 9.56 10.38
CA ARG A 166 5.50 10.87 9.83
C ARG A 166 5.26 10.82 8.33
N ARG A 167 5.86 9.85 7.67
CA ARG A 167 5.82 9.64 6.23
C ARG A 167 4.73 8.63 5.89
N HIS A 168 3.50 9.09 5.79
CA HIS A 168 2.30 8.30 5.53
C HIS A 168 1.35 9.05 4.57
N ILE A 169 0.34 8.37 4.06
CA ILE A 169 -0.53 8.91 3.02
C ILE A 169 -1.26 10.20 3.42
N VAL A 170 -1.63 10.36 4.69
CA VAL A 170 -2.25 11.60 5.19
C VAL A 170 -1.26 12.76 5.17
N SER A 171 0.04 12.52 5.40
CA SER A 171 1.08 13.54 5.24
C SER A 171 1.29 13.92 3.78
N VAL A 172 1.17 12.95 2.86
CA VAL A 172 1.16 13.24 1.41
C VAL A 172 0.00 14.15 1.06
N PHE A 173 -1.22 13.87 1.56
CA PHE A 173 -2.39 14.73 1.36
C PHE A 173 -2.13 16.16 1.84
N LYS A 174 -1.67 16.33 3.08
CA LYS A 174 -1.38 17.65 3.66
C LYS A 174 -0.34 18.42 2.82
N LEU A 175 0.70 17.73 2.40
CA LEU A 175 1.74 18.34 1.55
C LEU A 175 1.18 18.74 0.18
N VAL A 176 0.37 17.91 -0.47
CA VAL A 176 -0.29 18.28 -1.74
C VAL A 176 -1.19 19.50 -1.54
N GLN A 177 -1.95 19.55 -0.44
CA GLN A 177 -2.82 20.68 -0.13
C GLN A 177 -2.04 22.00 0.07
N GLU A 178 -0.92 21.94 0.79
CA GLU A 178 -0.03 23.09 0.98
C GLU A 178 0.60 23.56 -0.34
N LEU A 179 1.01 22.61 -1.19
CA LEU A 179 1.63 22.88 -2.49
C LEU A 179 0.66 23.47 -3.54
N LEU A 180 -0.66 23.34 -3.30
CA LEU A 180 -1.69 24.00 -4.12
C LEU A 180 -1.83 25.48 -3.83
N ALA A 181 -1.37 25.95 -2.68
CA ALA A 181 -1.51 27.34 -2.30
C ALA A 181 -0.85 28.27 -3.35
N PRO A 182 -1.43 29.45 -3.61
CA PRO A 182 -0.78 30.46 -4.43
C PRO A 182 0.58 30.84 -3.83
N SER A 183 1.60 30.91 -4.67
CA SER A 183 2.92 31.31 -4.22
C SER A 183 3.10 32.82 -4.15
N ILE A 184 4.20 33.26 -3.56
CA ILE A 184 4.62 34.65 -3.51
C ILE A 184 4.88 35.21 -4.93
N LEU A 185 5.24 34.33 -5.89
CA LEU A 185 5.48 34.74 -7.27
C LEU A 185 4.19 34.67 -8.08
N PRO A 186 3.77 35.78 -8.73
CA PRO A 186 2.57 35.78 -9.58
C PRO A 186 2.62 34.70 -10.66
N GLY A 187 1.53 33.98 -10.86
CA GLY A 187 1.38 32.95 -11.88
C GLY A 187 2.06 31.61 -11.55
N LYS A 188 2.55 31.41 -10.32
CA LYS A 188 3.08 30.13 -9.85
C LYS A 188 2.40 29.71 -8.56
N ASN A 189 2.27 28.40 -8.35
CA ASN A 189 1.89 27.81 -7.07
C ASN A 189 3.13 27.34 -6.29
N GLU A 190 2.95 26.99 -5.03
CA GLU A 190 4.06 26.51 -4.18
C GLU A 190 4.71 25.21 -4.72
N PHE A 191 3.94 24.35 -5.41
CA PHE A 191 4.49 23.16 -6.05
C PHE A 191 5.52 23.51 -7.13
N GLN A 192 5.20 24.45 -8.00
CA GLN A 192 6.12 24.92 -9.04
C GLN A 192 7.37 25.56 -8.44
N LEU A 193 7.20 26.37 -7.39
CA LEU A 193 8.35 26.97 -6.68
C LEU A 193 9.24 25.91 -6.02
N LEU A 194 8.64 24.89 -5.43
CA LEU A 194 9.39 23.78 -4.84
C LEU A 194 10.20 23.05 -5.92
N MET A 195 9.56 22.75 -7.06
CA MET A 195 10.24 22.08 -8.18
C MET A 195 11.37 22.92 -8.76
N ASP A 196 11.22 24.24 -8.88
CA ASP A 196 12.27 25.14 -9.37
C ASP A 196 13.52 25.13 -8.47
N ARG A 197 13.36 24.90 -7.17
CA ARG A 197 14.48 24.83 -6.20
C ARG A 197 15.24 23.51 -6.23
N LEU A 198 14.67 22.46 -6.80
CA LEU A 198 15.31 21.16 -6.90
C LEU A 198 16.36 21.17 -8.04
N PRO A 199 17.42 20.35 -7.94
CA PRO A 199 18.34 20.13 -9.06
C PRO A 199 17.60 19.65 -10.32
N GLU A 200 18.13 20.01 -11.51
CA GLU A 200 17.48 19.62 -12.78
C GLU A 200 17.36 18.09 -12.96
N GLU A 201 18.29 17.34 -12.40
CA GLU A 201 18.33 15.89 -12.47
C GLU A 201 17.43 15.21 -11.42
N HIS A 202 16.73 16.00 -10.58
CA HIS A 202 15.92 15.44 -9.50
C HIS A 202 14.70 14.71 -10.04
N LYS A 203 14.51 13.45 -9.65
CA LYS A 203 13.46 12.58 -10.19
C LYS A 203 12.04 13.10 -9.97
N ALA A 204 11.77 13.83 -8.89
CA ALA A 204 10.47 14.45 -8.67
C ALA A 204 10.08 15.42 -9.79
N LYS A 205 11.06 16.18 -10.35
CA LYS A 205 10.82 17.05 -11.53
C LYS A 205 10.41 16.20 -12.75
N TRP A 206 11.08 15.08 -12.96
CA TRP A 206 10.81 14.22 -14.12
C TRP A 206 9.44 13.57 -14.03
N PHE A 207 9.07 13.06 -12.86
CA PHE A 207 7.73 12.46 -12.67
C PHE A 207 6.60 13.47 -12.82
N SER A 208 6.80 14.70 -12.37
CA SER A 208 5.80 15.76 -12.47
C SER A 208 5.90 16.61 -13.75
N GLY A 209 6.79 16.25 -14.68
CA GLY A 209 7.08 17.05 -15.87
C GLY A 209 5.86 17.43 -16.71
N SER A 210 4.94 16.48 -16.94
CA SER A 210 3.69 16.73 -17.67
C SER A 210 2.79 17.76 -16.97
N ALA A 211 2.73 17.73 -15.65
CA ALA A 211 1.98 18.69 -14.86
C ALA A 211 2.66 20.05 -14.84
N LEU A 212 4.00 20.10 -14.73
CA LEU A 212 4.77 21.36 -14.67
C LEU A 212 4.72 22.15 -15.97
N THR A 213 4.58 21.46 -17.11
CA THR A 213 4.48 22.10 -18.44
C THR A 213 3.04 22.46 -18.83
N ALA A 214 2.06 22.08 -18.01
CA ALA A 214 0.66 22.36 -18.25
C ALA A 214 0.31 23.83 -18.01
N ALA A 215 -0.73 24.33 -18.69
CA ALA A 215 -1.34 25.61 -18.38
C ALA A 215 -1.86 25.62 -16.93
N GLU A 216 -1.91 26.79 -16.29
CA GLU A 216 -2.32 26.96 -14.89
C GLU A 216 -3.65 26.26 -14.55
N GLN A 217 -4.65 26.41 -15.42
CA GLN A 217 -5.96 25.78 -15.27
C GLN A 217 -5.87 24.24 -15.33
N SER A 218 -5.03 23.69 -16.20
CA SER A 218 -4.80 22.25 -16.32
C SER A 218 -4.06 21.71 -15.09
N MET A 219 -3.08 22.44 -14.59
CA MET A 219 -2.37 22.12 -13.36
C MET A 219 -3.35 22.07 -12.16
N ALA A 220 -4.23 23.06 -12.02
CA ALA A 220 -5.24 23.07 -10.98
C ALA A 220 -6.16 21.84 -11.05
N SER A 221 -6.53 21.42 -12.27
CA SER A 221 -7.34 20.21 -12.49
C SER A 221 -6.58 18.93 -12.09
N VAL A 222 -5.30 18.81 -12.45
CA VAL A 222 -4.43 17.69 -12.04
C VAL A 222 -4.36 17.59 -10.52
N MET A 223 -4.06 18.70 -9.86
CA MET A 223 -3.91 18.74 -8.40
C MET A 223 -5.25 18.45 -7.69
N SER A 224 -6.37 18.95 -8.22
CA SER A 224 -7.71 18.64 -7.72
C SER A 224 -8.02 17.14 -7.85
N THR A 225 -7.59 16.50 -8.93
CA THR A 225 -7.71 15.04 -9.11
C THR A 225 -6.93 14.30 -8.02
N VAL A 226 -5.68 14.69 -7.76
CA VAL A 226 -4.86 14.09 -6.69
C VAL A 226 -5.55 14.23 -5.33
N LEU A 227 -5.98 15.45 -4.99
CA LEU A 227 -6.66 15.69 -3.70
C LEU A 227 -7.95 14.91 -3.56
N SER A 228 -8.76 14.84 -4.62
CA SER A 228 -10.01 14.08 -4.60
C SER A 228 -9.78 12.60 -4.29
N ARG A 229 -8.74 12.00 -4.89
CA ARG A 229 -8.37 10.61 -4.61
C ARG A 229 -7.82 10.42 -3.20
N LEU A 230 -7.02 11.35 -2.72
CA LEU A 230 -6.44 11.30 -1.38
C LEU A 230 -7.44 11.61 -0.26
N ASN A 231 -8.53 12.33 -0.55
CA ASN A 231 -9.55 12.69 0.43
C ASN A 231 -10.21 11.47 1.08
N THR A 232 -10.23 10.34 0.39
CA THR A 232 -10.77 9.06 0.90
C THR A 232 -10.00 8.56 2.13
N PHE A 233 -8.75 8.99 2.33
CA PHE A 233 -7.91 8.59 3.48
C PHE A 233 -8.06 9.50 4.71
N LEU A 234 -8.87 10.56 4.61
CA LEU A 234 -9.07 11.54 5.69
C LEU A 234 -10.19 11.10 6.64
N ASP A 235 -9.93 10.04 7.35
CA ASP A 235 -10.80 9.53 8.40
C ASP A 235 -9.94 9.29 9.64
N SER A 236 -10.33 9.89 10.77
CA SER A 236 -9.58 9.78 12.02
C SER A 236 -9.44 8.34 12.52
N GLU A 237 -10.37 7.46 12.18
CA GLU A 237 -10.26 6.04 12.49
C GLU A 237 -9.23 5.36 11.57
N LEU A 238 -9.26 5.65 10.26
CA LEU A 238 -8.29 5.11 9.30
C LEU A 238 -6.89 5.61 9.56
N GLU A 239 -6.71 6.81 10.09
CA GLU A 239 -5.40 7.33 10.51
C GLU A 239 -4.72 6.42 11.54
N GLN A 240 -5.50 5.72 12.39
CA GLN A 240 -4.96 4.77 13.37
C GLN A 240 -4.30 3.54 12.71
N VAL A 241 -4.66 3.24 11.48
CA VAL A 241 -4.06 2.16 10.69
C VAL A 241 -2.97 2.70 9.78
N LEU A 242 -3.28 3.74 9.01
CA LEU A 242 -2.44 4.24 7.92
C LEU A 242 -1.19 5.03 8.36
N CYS A 243 -1.20 5.57 9.58
CA CYS A 243 -0.09 6.38 10.11
C CYS A 243 0.91 5.58 10.94
N PHE A 244 0.73 4.26 11.03
CA PHE A 244 1.63 3.38 11.78
C PHE A 244 2.34 2.43 10.82
N ASP A 245 3.60 2.16 11.10
CA ASP A 245 4.41 1.27 10.26
C ASP A 245 3.80 -0.11 10.13
N SER A 246 3.85 -0.66 8.92
CA SER A 246 3.45 -2.03 8.66
C SER A 246 4.42 -3.00 9.32
N THR A 247 3.89 -4.01 9.98
CA THR A 247 4.68 -5.12 10.54
C THR A 247 5.10 -6.11 9.45
N ILE A 248 4.30 -6.20 8.39
CA ILE A 248 4.53 -7.05 7.21
C ILE A 248 4.39 -6.15 5.98
N ASP A 249 5.46 -6.07 5.19
CA ASP A 249 5.48 -5.49 3.85
C ASP A 249 5.57 -6.58 2.77
N ALA A 250 5.48 -6.22 1.50
CA ALA A 250 5.46 -7.20 0.41
C ALA A 250 6.75 -8.02 0.32
N GLU A 251 7.92 -7.44 0.62
CA GLU A 251 9.20 -8.16 0.58
C GLU A 251 9.30 -9.17 1.72
N SER A 252 8.92 -8.78 2.94
CA SER A 252 8.87 -9.70 4.08
C SER A 252 7.80 -10.78 3.91
N PHE A 253 6.66 -10.43 3.32
CA PHE A 253 5.59 -11.36 2.99
C PHE A 253 6.04 -12.42 1.97
N ALA A 254 6.84 -12.02 0.98
CA ALA A 254 7.40 -12.95 -0.01
C ALA A 254 8.56 -13.78 0.51
N ALA A 255 9.33 -13.28 1.49
CA ALA A 255 10.55 -13.93 1.97
C ALA A 255 10.34 -14.85 3.17
N LYS A 256 9.28 -14.64 3.96
CA LYS A 256 9.01 -15.35 5.22
C LYS A 256 7.57 -15.82 5.28
N LYS A 257 7.33 -16.90 6.05
CA LYS A 257 5.97 -17.33 6.36
C LYS A 257 5.21 -16.20 7.05
N SER A 258 4.32 -15.57 6.33
CA SER A 258 3.59 -14.39 6.77
C SER A 258 2.09 -14.55 6.55
N SER A 259 1.29 -14.04 7.47
CA SER A 259 -0.16 -13.99 7.31
C SER A 259 -0.68 -12.59 7.64
N ILE A 260 -1.48 -12.05 6.75
CA ILE A 260 -2.19 -10.79 6.96
C ILE A 260 -3.68 -11.11 7.01
N PHE A 261 -4.30 -10.85 8.15
CA PHE A 261 -5.75 -10.93 8.31
C PHE A 261 -6.32 -9.53 8.21
N GLN A 262 -7.26 -9.33 7.29
CA GLN A 262 -7.96 -8.08 7.11
C GLN A 262 -9.42 -8.24 7.55
N ILE A 263 -9.83 -7.47 8.55
CA ILE A 263 -11.21 -7.49 9.06
C ILE A 263 -11.94 -6.28 8.50
N LEU A 264 -13.04 -6.55 7.76
CA LEU A 264 -13.82 -5.55 7.05
C LEU A 264 -15.11 -5.20 7.80
N PRO A 265 -15.55 -3.93 7.81
CA PRO A 265 -16.90 -3.59 8.21
C PRO A 265 -17.91 -4.06 7.16
N GLU A 266 -19.09 -4.51 7.57
CA GLU A 266 -20.11 -5.01 6.64
C GLU A 266 -20.80 -3.88 5.87
N GLU A 267 -20.90 -2.66 6.42
CA GLU A 267 -21.71 -1.58 5.86
C GLU A 267 -20.92 -0.34 5.39
N ASP A 268 -19.60 -0.25 5.64
CA ASP A 268 -18.80 0.93 5.34
C ASP A 268 -18.04 0.79 4.01
N GLN A 269 -18.60 1.39 2.96
CA GLN A 269 -18.01 1.35 1.61
C GLN A 269 -16.64 2.03 1.53
N THR A 270 -16.39 3.08 2.33
CA THR A 270 -15.11 3.81 2.34
C THR A 270 -13.99 2.90 2.83
N LYS A 271 -14.24 2.17 3.90
CA LYS A 271 -13.27 1.21 4.45
C LYS A 271 -13.06 0.01 3.51
N ASN A 272 -14.11 -0.40 2.77
CA ASN A 272 -14.00 -1.43 1.74
C ASN A 272 -13.10 -1.00 0.57
N PHE A 273 -13.15 0.29 0.18
CA PHE A 273 -12.21 0.85 -0.81
C PHE A 273 -10.75 0.69 -0.34
N LEU A 274 -10.47 1.06 0.92
CA LEU A 274 -9.12 0.91 1.48
C LEU A 274 -8.69 -0.57 1.48
N ALA A 275 -9.59 -1.48 1.81
CA ALA A 275 -9.31 -2.91 1.79
C ALA A 275 -8.89 -3.39 0.39
N GLY A 276 -9.65 -3.01 -0.63
CA GLY A 276 -9.31 -3.29 -2.03
C GLY A 276 -7.97 -2.70 -2.43
N LEU A 277 -7.70 -1.45 -2.05
CA LEU A 277 -6.43 -0.78 -2.30
C LEU A 277 -5.24 -1.53 -1.67
N MET A 278 -5.38 -2.00 -0.42
CA MET A 278 -4.35 -2.77 0.26
C MET A 278 -4.02 -4.07 -0.50
N ILE A 279 -5.04 -4.83 -0.91
CA ILE A 279 -4.86 -6.06 -1.70
C ILE A 279 -4.19 -5.76 -3.03
N GLN A 280 -4.65 -4.73 -3.75
CA GLN A 280 -4.10 -4.36 -5.04
C GLN A 280 -2.65 -3.87 -4.93
N THR A 281 -2.34 -3.04 -3.92
CA THR A 281 -0.97 -2.56 -3.69
C THR A 281 -0.06 -3.73 -3.36
N LEU A 282 -0.45 -4.57 -2.40
CA LEU A 282 0.31 -5.77 -2.02
C LEU A 282 0.55 -6.68 -3.24
N SER A 283 -0.49 -6.96 -4.04
CA SER A 283 -0.35 -7.80 -5.24
C SER A 283 0.63 -7.22 -6.25
N ARG A 284 0.54 -5.91 -6.54
CA ARG A 284 1.46 -5.24 -7.49
C ARG A 284 2.90 -5.22 -6.98
N GLU A 285 3.08 -5.03 -5.67
CA GLU A 285 4.40 -5.10 -5.03
C GLU A 285 4.96 -6.51 -5.07
N LEU A 286 4.14 -7.55 -4.84
CA LEU A 286 4.54 -8.95 -4.95
C LEU A 286 4.95 -9.33 -6.38
N PHE A 287 4.23 -8.84 -7.41
CA PHE A 287 4.69 -9.01 -8.80
C PHE A 287 6.06 -8.35 -9.01
N SER A 288 6.29 -7.17 -8.45
CA SER A 288 7.59 -6.52 -8.50
C SER A 288 8.70 -7.33 -7.84
N VAL A 289 8.40 -7.98 -6.71
CA VAL A 289 9.34 -8.90 -6.03
C VAL A 289 9.58 -10.16 -6.88
N ALA A 290 8.54 -10.73 -7.48
CA ALA A 290 8.68 -11.90 -8.36
C ALA A 290 9.55 -11.59 -9.57
N ASP A 291 9.41 -10.43 -10.20
CA ASP A 291 10.26 -9.99 -11.32
C ASP A 291 11.75 -9.98 -10.95
N GLU A 292 12.09 -9.64 -9.69
CA GLU A 292 13.46 -9.66 -9.19
C GLU A 292 13.98 -11.10 -8.90
N HIS A 293 13.09 -12.11 -8.94
CA HIS A 293 13.37 -13.51 -8.64
C HIS A 293 12.95 -14.42 -9.80
N ASP A 294 13.29 -14.04 -11.03
CA ASP A 294 13.01 -14.82 -12.24
C ASP A 294 11.54 -15.19 -12.44
N GLY A 295 10.64 -14.28 -12.05
CA GLY A 295 9.19 -14.45 -12.20
C GLY A 295 8.54 -15.34 -11.14
N LYS A 296 9.23 -15.67 -10.04
CA LYS A 296 8.70 -16.51 -8.96
C LYS A 296 8.88 -15.86 -7.61
N LEU A 297 7.89 -15.97 -6.75
CA LEU A 297 8.04 -15.56 -5.35
C LEU A 297 8.90 -16.58 -4.58
N PRO A 298 9.80 -16.13 -3.69
CA PRO A 298 10.56 -17.02 -2.79
C PRO A 298 9.67 -17.92 -1.94
N CYS A 299 8.54 -17.38 -1.45
CA CYS A 299 7.50 -18.10 -0.76
C CYS A 299 6.19 -17.99 -1.56
N ARG A 300 5.49 -19.10 -1.78
CA ARG A 300 4.16 -19.06 -2.43
C ARG A 300 3.21 -18.20 -1.62
N ALA A 301 2.34 -17.48 -2.31
CA ALA A 301 1.35 -16.61 -1.71
C ALA A 301 -0.08 -17.05 -2.08
N MET A 302 -0.99 -17.00 -1.12
CA MET A 302 -2.40 -17.29 -1.30
C MET A 302 -3.26 -16.11 -0.82
N SER A 303 -4.25 -15.73 -1.60
CA SER A 303 -5.28 -14.76 -1.18
C SER A 303 -6.60 -15.49 -0.95
N LEU A 304 -7.19 -15.23 0.20
CA LEU A 304 -8.47 -15.79 0.67
C LEU A 304 -9.41 -14.62 1.00
N SER A 305 -10.41 -14.37 0.17
CA SER A 305 -11.34 -13.23 0.31
C SER A 305 -12.80 -13.62 0.08
#